data_fa6a0f49132a767277c0a9f1f42ce28f
#
_entry.id   fa6a0f49132a767277c0a9f1f42ce28f
#
_cell.length_a   1.000
_cell.length_b   1.000
_cell.length_c   1.000
_cell.angle_alpha   90.00
_cell.angle_beta   90.00
_cell.angle_gamma   90.00
#
_symmetry.space_group_name_H-M   'P 1'
#
loop_
_entity.id
_entity.type
_entity.pdbx_description
1 polymer ?
#
loop_
_entity_poly.entity_id
_entity_poly.type
_entity_poly.pdbx_seq_one_letter_code
_entity_poly.pdbx_strand_id
1 'polypeptide(L)'
;KYDMSMLHRDAHETVERLGRGFPIVWLTGPRQSGKTTLARATRPDLAYVNLERPDERAFAQEDPRGFLATYPDGAILDEVQHVPDLASWLQADVDVRRQMGRWLLTGSQQPAIAQGVSQSLAGRVGRVELLPISGRELARAGSLPTSLDTLLFTGGFPALFDRDVSVHDWLGNYVATYVERDVRMLTAVRDLD
;
A
#
# COMPACT_ATOMS: atom_id res chain seq x y z
N LYS A 1 -4.17 -20.03 -15.88
CA LYS A 1 -3.59 -19.07 -14.92
C LYS A 1 -3.48 -17.74 -15.62
N TYR A 2 -3.97 -16.70 -15.01
CA TYR A 2 -3.98 -15.36 -15.57
C TYR A 2 -2.76 -14.59 -15.06
N ASP A 3 -2.12 -13.80 -15.92
CA ASP A 3 -1.07 -12.86 -15.48
C ASP A 3 -1.73 -11.68 -14.79
N MET A 4 -1.84 -11.78 -13.47
CA MET A 4 -2.48 -10.76 -12.64
C MET A 4 -1.67 -9.47 -12.54
N SER A 5 -0.41 -9.46 -13.03
CA SER A 5 0.41 -8.23 -13.10
C SER A 5 -0.15 -7.24 -14.12
N MET A 6 -0.93 -7.73 -15.09
CA MET A 6 -1.59 -6.94 -16.14
C MET A 6 -3.03 -6.55 -15.79
N LEU A 7 -3.54 -6.91 -14.60
CA LEU A 7 -4.90 -6.56 -14.21
C LEU A 7 -5.04 -5.07 -13.97
N HIS A 8 -5.84 -4.41 -14.79
CA HIS A 8 -6.17 -2.99 -14.57
C HIS A 8 -7.05 -2.84 -13.34
N ARG A 9 -6.56 -2.16 -12.32
CA ARG A 9 -7.27 -1.85 -11.07
C ARG A 9 -8.01 -0.52 -11.20
N ASP A 10 -9.25 -0.48 -10.73
CA ASP A 10 -10.06 0.76 -10.73
C ASP A 10 -9.41 1.88 -9.91
N ALA A 11 -8.64 1.52 -8.89
CA ALA A 11 -7.88 2.46 -8.06
C ALA A 11 -6.77 3.20 -8.83
N HIS A 12 -6.32 2.71 -10.00
CA HIS A 12 -5.28 3.34 -10.81
C HIS A 12 -5.62 4.81 -11.15
N GLU A 13 -6.79 5.04 -11.71
CA GLU A 13 -7.26 6.39 -12.07
C GLU A 13 -7.37 7.32 -10.85
N THR A 14 -7.73 6.74 -9.68
CA THR A 14 -7.81 7.52 -8.44
C THR A 14 -6.43 7.93 -7.95
N VAL A 15 -5.43 7.04 -8.00
CA VAL A 15 -4.04 7.35 -7.65
C VAL A 15 -3.50 8.46 -8.56
N GLU A 16 -3.70 8.37 -9.88
CA GLU A 16 -3.27 9.42 -10.82
C GLU A 16 -3.95 10.76 -10.54
N ARG A 17 -5.28 10.74 -10.36
CA ARG A 17 -6.05 11.95 -10.08
C ARG A 17 -5.60 12.64 -8.80
N LEU A 18 -5.39 11.88 -7.72
CA LEU A 18 -4.89 12.42 -6.47
C LEU A 18 -3.44 12.89 -6.58
N GLY A 19 -2.59 12.21 -7.36
CA GLY A 19 -1.23 12.64 -7.64
C GLY A 19 -1.13 13.98 -8.36
N ARG A 20 -2.18 14.40 -9.08
CA ARG A 20 -2.26 15.74 -9.67
C ARG A 20 -2.65 16.84 -8.66
N GLY A 21 -3.31 16.46 -7.56
CA GLY A 21 -3.83 17.41 -6.56
C GLY A 21 -3.10 17.43 -5.23
N PHE A 22 -2.32 16.41 -4.93
CA PHE A 22 -1.61 16.27 -3.66
C PHE A 22 -0.12 15.95 -3.90
N PRO A 23 0.80 16.53 -3.13
CA PRO A 23 2.22 16.19 -3.24
C PRO A 23 2.53 14.76 -2.82
N ILE A 24 1.71 14.18 -1.95
CA ILE A 24 1.82 12.81 -1.48
C ILE A 24 0.53 12.06 -1.81
N VAL A 25 0.64 10.84 -2.34
CA VAL A 25 -0.48 9.88 -2.41
C VAL A 25 -0.16 8.71 -1.48
N TRP A 26 -1.11 8.33 -0.64
CA TRP A 26 -0.95 7.21 0.28
C TRP A 26 -1.91 6.08 -0.06
N LEU A 27 -1.35 4.98 -0.56
CA LEU A 27 -2.06 3.77 -0.93
C LEU A 27 -2.09 2.80 0.25
N THR A 28 -3.24 2.69 0.89
CA THR A 28 -3.49 1.81 2.04
C THR A 28 -4.28 0.58 1.63
N GLY A 29 -4.41 -0.38 2.52
CA GLY A 29 -5.25 -1.57 2.31
C GLY A 29 -4.66 -2.83 2.92
N PRO A 30 -5.41 -3.94 2.92
CA PRO A 30 -4.96 -5.18 3.51
C PRO A 30 -3.66 -5.68 2.87
N ARG A 31 -2.92 -6.49 3.61
CA ARG A 31 -1.73 -7.17 3.07
C ARG A 31 -2.11 -8.00 1.86
N GLN A 32 -1.20 -8.11 0.90
CA GLN A 32 -1.40 -8.88 -0.34
C GLN A 32 -2.58 -8.43 -1.24
N SER A 33 -3.13 -7.21 -1.06
CA SER A 33 -4.14 -6.66 -1.97
C SER A 33 -3.59 -6.15 -3.31
N GLY A 34 -2.26 -6.11 -3.47
CA GLY A 34 -1.59 -5.66 -4.70
C GLY A 34 -1.14 -4.20 -4.68
N LYS A 35 -0.96 -3.57 -3.49
CA LYS A 35 -0.53 -2.16 -3.34
C LYS A 35 0.77 -1.85 -4.09
N THR A 36 1.82 -2.62 -3.84
CA THR A 36 3.13 -2.46 -4.49
C THR A 36 3.04 -2.56 -6.01
N THR A 37 2.28 -3.55 -6.50
CA THR A 37 2.06 -3.75 -7.95
C THR A 37 1.35 -2.54 -8.56
N LEU A 38 0.28 -2.06 -7.92
CA LEU A 38 -0.46 -0.88 -8.38
C LEU A 38 0.42 0.38 -8.36
N ALA A 39 1.16 0.61 -7.26
CA ALA A 39 2.03 1.76 -7.12
C ALA A 39 3.06 1.84 -8.27
N ARG A 40 3.74 0.73 -8.55
CA ARG A 40 4.74 0.64 -9.63
C ARG A 40 4.11 0.76 -11.03
N ALA A 41 2.91 0.23 -11.21
CA ALA A 41 2.20 0.34 -12.49
C ALA A 41 1.70 1.77 -12.76
N THR A 42 1.29 2.50 -11.69
CA THR A 42 0.78 3.88 -11.82
C THR A 42 1.90 4.90 -11.97
N ARG A 43 3.04 4.69 -11.31
CA ARG A 43 4.17 5.62 -11.32
C ARG A 43 5.48 4.90 -11.69
N PRO A 44 5.59 4.40 -12.93
CA PRO A 44 6.80 3.72 -13.41
C PRO A 44 8.00 4.67 -13.56
N ASP A 45 7.75 5.98 -13.56
CA ASP A 45 8.74 7.07 -13.65
C ASP A 45 9.47 7.29 -12.31
N LEU A 46 8.88 6.90 -11.18
CA LEU A 46 9.45 7.09 -9.86
C LEU A 46 10.38 5.94 -9.44
N ALA A 47 11.45 6.29 -8.73
CA ALA A 47 12.27 5.30 -8.04
C ALA A 47 11.43 4.49 -7.05
N TYR A 48 11.71 3.20 -6.93
CA TYR A 48 11.03 2.30 -5.99
C TYR A 48 11.96 1.93 -4.84
N VAL A 49 11.49 2.16 -3.61
CA VAL A 49 12.22 1.89 -2.38
C VAL A 49 11.36 1.04 -1.45
N ASN A 50 11.88 -0.11 -1.02
CA ASN A 50 11.19 -1.00 -0.09
C ASN A 50 11.79 -0.85 1.32
N LEU A 51 11.01 -0.26 2.24
CA LEU A 51 11.41 -0.04 3.63
C LEU A 51 11.33 -1.30 4.52
N GLU A 52 10.87 -2.46 4.01
CA GLU A 52 11.09 -3.74 4.68
C GLU A 52 12.57 -4.16 4.63
N ARG A 53 13.31 -3.71 3.62
CA ARG A 53 14.73 -4.00 3.51
C ARG A 53 15.51 -3.32 4.64
N PRO A 54 16.35 -4.07 5.39
CA PRO A 54 17.05 -3.52 6.55
C PRO A 54 18.00 -2.35 6.21
N ASP A 55 18.66 -2.39 5.06
CA ASP A 55 19.59 -1.36 4.57
C ASP A 55 18.85 -0.04 4.27
N GLU A 56 17.77 -0.10 3.50
CA GLU A 56 16.95 1.08 3.17
C GLU A 56 16.29 1.67 4.42
N ARG A 57 15.78 0.80 5.29
CA ARG A 57 15.17 1.21 6.56
C ARG A 57 16.18 1.89 7.47
N ALA A 58 17.37 1.32 7.64
CA ALA A 58 18.42 1.92 8.47
C ALA A 58 18.81 3.30 7.95
N PHE A 59 19.03 3.45 6.65
CA PHE A 59 19.35 4.75 6.04
C PHE A 59 18.23 5.78 6.28
N ALA A 60 16.96 5.39 6.06
CA ALA A 60 15.83 6.27 6.27
C ALA A 60 15.62 6.67 7.74
N GLN A 61 16.07 5.84 8.70
CA GLN A 61 16.00 6.13 10.14
C GLN A 61 17.19 6.97 10.64
N GLU A 62 18.41 6.68 10.18
CA GLU A 62 19.63 7.33 10.63
C GLU A 62 19.83 8.72 10.02
N ASP A 63 19.54 8.87 8.72
CA ASP A 63 19.60 10.15 8.01
C ASP A 63 18.38 10.33 7.08
N PRO A 64 17.19 10.60 7.63
CA PRO A 64 15.99 10.77 6.83
C PRO A 64 16.08 11.93 5.83
N ARG A 65 16.84 12.98 6.14
CA ARG A 65 17.05 14.10 5.23
C ARG A 65 17.91 13.70 4.02
N GLY A 66 19.03 13.03 4.26
CA GLY A 66 19.89 12.49 3.20
C GLY A 66 19.15 11.43 2.37
N PHE A 67 18.38 10.56 3.04
CA PHE A 67 17.54 9.57 2.36
C PHE A 67 16.57 10.23 1.37
N LEU A 68 15.78 11.22 1.77
CA LEU A 68 14.85 11.92 0.88
C LEU A 68 15.58 12.72 -0.23
N ALA A 69 16.76 13.25 0.08
CA ALA A 69 17.58 13.97 -0.90
C ALA A 69 18.13 13.07 -2.04
N THR A 70 18.24 11.77 -1.81
CA THR A 70 18.64 10.79 -2.83
C THR A 70 17.60 10.68 -3.96
N TYR A 71 16.34 11.08 -3.70
CA TYR A 71 15.25 11.02 -4.67
C TYR A 71 14.76 12.42 -5.08
N PRO A 72 15.50 13.14 -5.91
CA PRO A 72 15.19 14.54 -6.26
C PRO A 72 13.83 14.69 -6.95
N ASP A 73 13.38 13.69 -7.70
CA ASP A 73 12.08 13.68 -8.38
C ASP A 73 10.97 13.01 -7.56
N GLY A 74 11.30 12.50 -6.36
CA GLY A 74 10.41 11.73 -5.51
C GLY A 74 10.59 10.22 -5.69
N ALA A 75 9.79 9.44 -4.97
CA ALA A 75 9.86 7.98 -5.02
C ALA A 75 8.54 7.32 -4.62
N ILE A 76 8.44 6.02 -4.93
CA ILE A 76 7.50 5.10 -4.30
C ILE A 76 8.18 4.57 -3.04
N LEU A 77 7.64 4.90 -1.87
CA LEU A 77 8.12 4.39 -0.58
C LEU A 77 7.16 3.28 -0.11
N ASP A 78 7.60 2.04 -0.27
CA ASP A 78 6.79 0.86 0.03
C ASP A 78 6.97 0.46 1.50
N GLU A 79 5.85 0.09 2.14
CA GLU A 79 5.77 -0.35 3.54
C GLU A 79 6.30 0.71 4.55
N VAL A 80 5.82 1.98 4.38
CA VAL A 80 6.25 3.14 5.19
C VAL A 80 6.04 2.98 6.71
N GLN A 81 5.22 2.03 7.16
CA GLN A 81 5.05 1.75 8.57
C GLN A 81 6.33 1.28 9.28
N HIS A 82 7.34 0.86 8.54
CA HIS A 82 8.64 0.50 9.11
C HIS A 82 9.48 1.71 9.53
N VAL A 83 9.13 2.93 9.05
CA VAL A 83 9.81 4.19 9.40
C VAL A 83 8.75 5.29 9.65
N PRO A 84 7.98 5.21 10.75
CA PRO A 84 6.85 6.13 11.00
C PRO A 84 7.27 7.59 11.10
N ASP A 85 8.45 7.88 11.62
CA ASP A 85 8.97 9.24 11.79
C ASP A 85 9.27 9.93 10.45
N LEU A 86 9.38 9.17 9.36
CA LEU A 86 9.60 9.70 8.01
C LEU A 86 8.45 10.63 7.56
N ALA A 87 7.25 10.48 8.12
CA ALA A 87 6.10 11.33 7.82
C ALA A 87 6.38 12.83 8.09
N SER A 88 7.07 13.14 9.19
CA SER A 88 7.44 14.53 9.54
C SER A 88 8.47 15.11 8.56
N TRP A 89 9.41 14.30 8.10
CA TRP A 89 10.41 14.71 7.11
C TRP A 89 9.80 14.88 5.71
N LEU A 90 8.87 14.02 5.33
CA LEU A 90 8.08 14.17 4.09
C LEU A 90 7.25 15.46 4.12
N GLN A 91 6.65 15.82 5.27
CA GLN A 91 5.97 17.09 5.44
C GLN A 91 6.91 18.26 5.15
N ALA A 92 8.10 18.28 5.75
CA ALA A 92 9.08 19.34 5.54
C ALA A 92 9.53 19.44 4.07
N ASP A 93 9.76 18.28 3.41
CA ASP A 93 10.14 18.25 1.99
C ASP A 93 9.06 18.83 1.08
N VAL A 94 7.79 18.41 1.25
CA VAL A 94 6.71 18.86 0.36
C VAL A 94 6.30 20.32 0.60
N ASP A 95 6.48 20.84 1.81
CA ASP A 95 6.22 22.25 2.11
C ASP A 95 7.19 23.19 1.39
N VAL A 96 8.44 22.74 1.19
CA VAL A 96 9.46 23.47 0.46
C VAL A 96 9.28 23.33 -1.06
N ARG A 97 9.13 22.09 -1.55
CA ARG A 97 9.18 21.81 -2.99
C ARG A 97 7.85 22.02 -3.72
N ARG A 98 6.71 21.85 -3.04
CA ARG A 98 5.35 22.06 -3.57
C ARG A 98 5.04 21.33 -4.88
N GLN A 99 5.72 20.22 -5.15
CA GLN A 99 5.55 19.40 -6.35
C GLN A 99 4.48 18.34 -6.12
N MET A 100 3.41 18.35 -6.93
CA MET A 100 2.32 17.37 -6.83
C MET A 100 2.74 15.99 -7.33
N GLY A 101 2.21 14.93 -6.69
CA GLY A 101 2.50 13.53 -7.03
C GLY A 101 3.94 13.10 -6.82
N ARG A 102 4.72 13.85 -6.04
CA ARG A 102 6.12 13.59 -5.78
C ARG A 102 6.36 12.28 -5.04
N TRP A 103 5.53 11.99 -4.04
CA TRP A 103 5.69 10.80 -3.22
C TRP A 103 4.47 9.90 -3.33
N LEU A 104 4.70 8.62 -3.58
CA LEU A 104 3.67 7.58 -3.50
C LEU A 104 4.03 6.62 -2.37
N LEU A 105 3.26 6.67 -1.30
CA LEU A 105 3.46 5.82 -0.13
C LEU A 105 2.58 4.58 -0.21
N THR A 106 3.10 3.42 0.20
CA THR A 106 2.26 2.26 0.46
C THR A 106 2.42 1.80 1.90
N GLY A 107 1.41 1.13 2.43
CA GLY A 107 1.46 0.55 3.76
C GLY A 107 0.20 -0.20 4.14
N SER A 108 0.31 -1.08 5.14
CA SER A 108 -0.87 -1.71 5.73
C SER A 108 -1.64 -0.70 6.59
N GLN A 109 -2.96 -0.93 6.73
CA GLN A 109 -3.82 -0.10 7.59
C GLN A 109 -3.55 -0.38 9.07
N GLN A 110 -2.49 0.19 9.63
CA GLN A 110 -2.27 0.16 11.07
C GLN A 110 -2.74 1.48 11.68
N PRO A 111 -3.62 1.47 12.71
CA PRO A 111 -4.20 2.68 13.30
C PRO A 111 -3.16 3.69 13.80
N ALA A 112 -2.07 3.22 14.41
CA ALA A 112 -1.00 4.07 14.92
C ALA A 112 -0.29 4.86 13.80
N ILE A 113 -0.09 4.24 12.64
CA ILE A 113 0.55 4.88 11.47
C ILE A 113 -0.43 5.83 10.79
N ALA A 114 -1.71 5.42 10.71
CA ALA A 114 -2.75 6.30 10.19
C ALA A 114 -2.86 7.59 11.01
N GLN A 115 -2.67 7.55 12.33
CA GLN A 115 -2.65 8.75 13.19
C GLN A 115 -1.41 9.62 12.92
N GLY A 116 -0.21 9.06 12.91
CA GLY A 116 1.03 9.80 12.64
C GLY A 116 1.04 10.45 11.27
N VAL A 117 0.70 9.71 10.23
CA VAL A 117 0.60 10.21 8.85
C VAL A 117 -0.54 11.25 8.73
N SER A 118 -1.69 11.01 9.36
CA SER A 118 -2.83 11.95 9.30
C SER A 118 -2.55 13.25 10.02
N GLN A 119 -1.83 13.24 11.14
CA GLN A 119 -1.48 14.46 11.88
C GLN A 119 -0.40 15.27 11.15
N SER A 120 0.69 14.63 10.75
CA SER A 120 1.81 15.32 10.10
C SER A 120 1.51 15.73 8.65
N LEU A 121 0.73 14.93 7.90
CA LEU A 121 0.48 15.15 6.47
C LEU A 121 -0.92 15.69 6.16
N ALA A 122 -1.64 16.22 7.17
CA ALA A 122 -2.97 16.81 6.95
C ALA A 122 -2.94 17.87 5.84
N GLY A 123 -3.85 17.75 4.86
CA GLY A 123 -3.92 18.64 3.70
C GLY A 123 -2.85 18.43 2.62
N ARG A 124 -1.87 17.53 2.84
CA ARG A 124 -0.78 17.23 1.89
C ARG A 124 -0.87 15.85 1.27
N VAL A 125 -1.74 14.99 1.79
CA VAL A 125 -1.87 13.60 1.37
C VAL A 125 -3.24 13.28 0.78
N GLY A 126 -3.26 12.70 -0.42
CA GLY A 126 -4.42 12.04 -1.00
C GLY A 126 -4.42 10.56 -0.64
N ARG A 127 -5.44 10.10 0.10
CA ARG A 127 -5.52 8.70 0.53
C ARG A 127 -6.35 7.86 -0.45
N VAL A 128 -5.82 6.69 -0.80
CA VAL A 128 -6.51 5.66 -1.58
C VAL A 128 -6.50 4.37 -0.78
N GLU A 129 -7.64 3.74 -0.64
CA GLU A 129 -7.74 2.41 -0.06
C GLU A 129 -7.88 1.37 -1.17
N LEU A 130 -6.89 0.46 -1.25
CA LEU A 130 -6.90 -0.65 -2.20
C LEU A 130 -7.42 -1.91 -1.52
N LEU A 131 -8.66 -2.24 -1.80
CA LEU A 131 -9.25 -3.53 -1.43
C LEU A 131 -8.75 -4.65 -2.36
N PRO A 132 -8.96 -5.93 -2.02
CA PRO A 132 -8.79 -7.04 -2.96
C PRO A 132 -9.55 -6.80 -4.28
N ILE A 133 -9.27 -7.61 -5.29
CA ILE A 133 -9.84 -7.47 -6.63
C ILE A 133 -11.37 -7.56 -6.56
N SER A 134 -12.05 -6.59 -7.13
CA SER A 134 -13.52 -6.58 -7.20
C SER A 134 -14.06 -7.53 -8.27
N GLY A 135 -15.31 -7.96 -8.12
CA GLY A 135 -15.99 -8.77 -9.14
C GLY A 135 -16.02 -8.09 -10.52
N ARG A 136 -16.10 -6.74 -10.56
CA ARG A 136 -16.04 -5.97 -11.80
C ARG A 136 -14.66 -6.02 -12.46
N GLU A 137 -13.60 -5.92 -11.68
CA GLU A 137 -12.24 -6.05 -12.18
C GLU A 137 -11.97 -7.48 -12.68
N LEU A 138 -12.46 -8.51 -11.96
CA LEU A 138 -12.42 -9.92 -12.40
C LEU A 138 -13.19 -10.14 -13.69
N ALA A 139 -14.39 -9.58 -13.81
CA ALA A 139 -15.19 -9.70 -15.04
C ALA A 139 -14.48 -9.09 -16.25
N ARG A 140 -13.88 -7.92 -16.07
CA ARG A 140 -13.09 -7.23 -17.10
C ARG A 140 -11.86 -8.02 -17.53
N ALA A 141 -11.25 -8.75 -16.60
CA ALA A 141 -10.12 -9.65 -16.86
C ALA A 141 -10.52 -11.02 -17.41
N GLY A 142 -11.83 -11.31 -17.57
CA GLY A 142 -12.30 -12.65 -17.98
C GLY A 142 -12.07 -13.73 -16.92
N SER A 143 -11.85 -13.35 -15.67
CA SER A 143 -11.51 -14.24 -14.55
C SER A 143 -12.62 -14.35 -13.51
N LEU A 144 -13.82 -13.80 -13.80
CA LEU A 144 -14.95 -13.88 -12.88
C LEU A 144 -15.43 -15.33 -12.78
N PRO A 145 -15.53 -15.90 -11.55
CA PRO A 145 -16.13 -17.22 -11.35
C PRO A 145 -17.55 -17.31 -11.90
N THR A 146 -17.92 -18.50 -12.39
CA THR A 146 -19.23 -18.74 -13.03
C THR A 146 -20.40 -18.76 -12.05
N SER A 147 -20.14 -18.96 -10.75
CA SER A 147 -21.16 -18.93 -9.71
C SER A 147 -20.85 -17.92 -8.62
N LEU A 148 -21.89 -17.35 -8.04
CA LEU A 148 -21.77 -16.43 -6.90
C LEU A 148 -21.12 -17.11 -5.70
N ASP A 149 -21.49 -18.36 -5.41
CA ASP A 149 -20.95 -19.14 -4.28
C ASP A 149 -19.43 -19.31 -4.43
N THR A 150 -18.96 -19.62 -5.64
CA THR A 150 -17.54 -19.72 -5.91
C THR A 150 -16.84 -18.36 -5.71
N LEU A 151 -17.44 -17.27 -6.18
CA LEU A 151 -16.88 -15.92 -5.98
C LEU A 151 -16.79 -15.54 -4.50
N LEU A 152 -17.86 -15.81 -3.74
CA LEU A 152 -17.88 -15.53 -2.29
C LEU A 152 -16.87 -16.39 -1.52
N PHE A 153 -16.71 -17.65 -1.91
CA PHE A 153 -15.75 -18.56 -1.27
C PHE A 153 -14.29 -18.18 -1.61
N THR A 154 -14.01 -17.87 -2.89
CA THR A 154 -12.65 -17.53 -3.34
C THR A 154 -12.24 -16.13 -2.87
N GLY A 155 -13.19 -15.18 -2.88
CA GLY A 155 -12.87 -13.77 -2.63
C GLY A 155 -12.05 -13.15 -3.75
N GLY A 156 -11.36 -12.04 -3.43
CA GLY A 156 -10.66 -11.22 -4.43
C GLY A 156 -9.15 -11.06 -4.21
N PHE A 157 -8.51 -11.87 -3.39
CA PHE A 157 -7.06 -11.74 -3.21
C PHE A 157 -6.29 -12.18 -4.46
N PRO A 158 -5.37 -11.35 -5.00
CA PRO A 158 -4.65 -11.64 -6.24
C PRO A 158 -3.99 -13.01 -6.28
N ALA A 159 -3.40 -13.45 -5.17
CA ALA A 159 -2.70 -14.72 -5.07
C ALA A 159 -3.57 -15.95 -5.40
N LEU A 160 -4.89 -15.87 -5.19
CA LEU A 160 -5.83 -16.95 -5.48
C LEU A 160 -6.11 -17.11 -6.98
N PHE A 161 -5.77 -16.12 -7.78
CA PHE A 161 -5.92 -16.13 -9.24
C PHE A 161 -4.58 -16.38 -9.97
N ASP A 162 -3.47 -16.05 -9.31
CA ASP A 162 -2.11 -16.10 -9.87
C ASP A 162 -1.38 -17.41 -9.52
N ARG A 163 -1.59 -17.92 -8.29
CA ARG A 163 -0.86 -19.07 -7.74
C ARG A 163 -1.66 -20.37 -7.81
N ASP A 164 -0.93 -21.49 -7.78
CA ASP A 164 -1.51 -22.83 -7.63
C ASP A 164 -1.61 -23.19 -6.15
N VAL A 165 -2.61 -22.63 -5.50
CA VAL A 165 -2.85 -22.82 -4.08
C VAL A 165 -4.35 -22.98 -3.86
N SER A 166 -4.75 -23.89 -2.96
CA SER A 166 -6.16 -24.00 -2.59
C SER A 166 -6.62 -22.76 -1.82
N VAL A 167 -7.89 -22.37 -1.98
CA VAL A 167 -8.48 -21.25 -1.24
C VAL A 167 -8.38 -21.49 0.26
N HIS A 168 -8.64 -22.73 0.70
CA HIS A 168 -8.58 -23.11 2.11
C HIS A 168 -7.18 -22.91 2.71
N ASP A 169 -6.15 -23.45 2.02
CA ASP A 169 -4.77 -23.34 2.50
C ASP A 169 -4.29 -21.90 2.52
N TRP A 170 -4.62 -21.13 1.45
CA TRP A 170 -4.20 -19.75 1.37
C TRP A 170 -4.84 -18.89 2.47
N LEU A 171 -6.16 -18.99 2.65
CA LEU A 171 -6.89 -18.24 3.68
C LEU A 171 -6.47 -18.66 5.09
N GLY A 172 -6.30 -19.96 5.35
CA GLY A 172 -5.80 -20.45 6.64
C GLY A 172 -4.43 -19.87 6.99
N ASN A 173 -3.49 -19.87 6.04
CA ASN A 173 -2.18 -19.26 6.24
C ASN A 173 -2.24 -17.72 6.37
N TYR A 174 -3.14 -17.08 5.61
CA TYR A 174 -3.33 -15.62 5.71
C TYR A 174 -3.83 -15.22 7.10
N VAL A 175 -4.81 -15.94 7.65
CA VAL A 175 -5.32 -15.70 9.01
C VAL A 175 -4.21 -15.90 10.03
N ALA A 176 -3.53 -17.04 10.01
CA ALA A 176 -2.49 -17.38 10.98
C ALA A 176 -1.29 -16.42 10.96
N THR A 177 -0.91 -15.92 9.77
CA THR A 177 0.30 -15.09 9.63
C THR A 177 0.05 -13.58 9.75
N TYR A 178 -1.13 -13.10 9.36
CA TYR A 178 -1.41 -11.67 9.29
C TYR A 178 -2.52 -11.23 10.25
N VAL A 179 -3.68 -11.89 10.20
CA VAL A 179 -4.84 -11.43 10.98
C VAL A 179 -4.61 -11.57 12.48
N GLU A 180 -4.11 -12.73 12.93
CA GLU A 180 -3.81 -12.96 14.35
C GLU A 180 -2.73 -11.99 14.87
N ARG A 181 -1.71 -11.70 14.06
CA ARG A 181 -0.66 -10.74 14.41
C ARG A 181 -1.20 -9.32 14.54
N ASP A 182 -2.01 -8.88 13.59
CA ASP A 182 -2.56 -7.52 13.56
C ASP A 182 -3.59 -7.34 14.71
N VAL A 183 -4.40 -8.38 15.01
CA VAL A 183 -5.33 -8.37 16.16
C VAL A 183 -4.55 -8.31 17.49
N ARG A 184 -3.48 -9.06 17.65
CA ARG A 184 -2.64 -9.00 18.87
C ARG A 184 -2.03 -7.63 19.08
N MET A 185 -1.60 -6.94 18.02
CA MET A 185 -1.09 -5.56 18.13
C MET A 185 -2.18 -4.56 18.57
N LEU A 186 -3.42 -4.75 18.13
CA LEU A 186 -4.55 -3.91 18.53
C LEU A 186 -4.96 -4.13 19.99
N THR A 187 -4.88 -5.37 20.50
CA THR A 187 -5.17 -5.69 21.90
C THR A 187 -4.09 -5.20 22.85
N ALA A 188 -2.82 -5.25 22.45
CA ALA A 188 -1.71 -4.72 23.24
C ALA A 188 -1.79 -3.20 23.49
N VAL A 189 -2.46 -2.45 22.60
CA VAL A 189 -2.71 -1.00 22.77
C VAL A 189 -3.85 -0.70 23.75
N ARG A 190 -4.74 -1.67 24.04
CA ARG A 190 -5.85 -1.49 24.99
C ARG A 190 -5.47 -1.70 26.46
N ASP A 191 -4.34 -2.36 26.72
CA ASP A 191 -3.82 -2.59 28.08
C ASP A 191 -2.92 -1.45 28.58
N LEU A 192 -2.92 -0.29 27.93
CA LEU A 192 -2.10 0.87 28.28
C LEU A 192 -2.89 2.07 28.83
N ASP A 193 -4.17 1.87 29.19
CA ASP A 193 -5.01 2.87 29.88
C ASP A 193 -5.23 2.51 31.35
#